data_254d0660cfce5e6a8772a8b44fcb6d32
#
_entry.id   254d0660cfce5e6a8772a8b44fcb6d32
#
_cell.length_a   1.000
_cell.length_b   1.000
_cell.length_c   1.000
_cell.angle_alpha   90.00
_cell.angle_beta   90.00
_cell.angle_gamma   90.00
#
_symmetry.space_group_name_H-M   'P 1'
#
loop_
_entity.id
_entity.type
_entity.pdbx_description
1 polymer ?
#
loop_
_entity_poly.entity_id
_entity_poly.type
_entity_poly.pdbx_seq_one_letter_code
_entity_poly.pdbx_strand_id
1 'polypeptide(L)'
;MNYIDTLDYLFKIVLANRMLLAITMKECLNEFKHIDVSTIYHEYIEAHILSDELVHLKIVGSNTEKINHGKKTTFDVLFFSKLPNSNHKIGIIINAEAQSIHNISYDVLNRAHYYNARNISSQYKTLWEENNYDELRKVVSIWFVLDAPKYKQGCLNRYIMKEEHIVGNVCENQNNIDKNEIIMVYLSQTKADNDFIQIMSDIKNKNVDFEELKIKLANKYGITVDNQMIVEVDQMCNYGSYVFNEGKLEGKIEGKLEGKIEGLVTSIVDMMNGFNITIDEVLSKMTISDELKQQCKEIILNKH
;
A
#
# COMPACT_ATOMS: atom_id res chain seq x y z
N MET A 1 8.59 -5.71 14.42
CA MET A 1 8.27 -5.06 13.12
C MET A 1 9.38 -4.07 12.79
N ASN A 2 10.06 -4.20 11.65
CA ASN A 2 11.15 -3.27 11.30
C ASN A 2 10.57 -1.88 11.03
N TYR A 3 11.33 -0.82 11.30
CA TYR A 3 10.93 0.59 11.03
C TYR A 3 10.47 0.83 9.57
N ILE A 4 11.08 0.12 8.61
CA ILE A 4 10.72 0.18 7.18
C ILE A 4 9.33 -0.43 6.96
N ASP A 5 9.01 -1.56 7.58
CA ASP A 5 7.69 -2.22 7.47
C ASP A 5 6.57 -1.32 8.01
N THR A 6 6.88 -0.53 9.06
CA THR A 6 5.94 0.43 9.63
C THR A 6 5.68 1.61 8.69
N LEU A 7 6.70 2.11 7.97
CA LEU A 7 6.53 3.20 7.00
C LEU A 7 5.73 2.78 5.77
N ASP A 8 5.98 1.57 5.26
CA ASP A 8 5.21 0.98 4.15
C ASP A 8 3.73 0.86 4.55
N TYR A 9 3.47 0.34 5.74
CA TYR A 9 2.11 0.17 6.27
C TYR A 9 1.38 1.52 6.40
N LEU A 10 2.04 2.53 6.95
CA LEU A 10 1.46 3.86 7.12
C LEU A 10 1.17 4.55 5.79
N PHE A 11 2.08 4.44 4.83
CA PHE A 11 1.87 5.00 3.50
C PHE A 11 0.68 4.33 2.79
N LYS A 12 0.49 3.01 2.97
CA LYS A 12 -0.68 2.28 2.45
C LYS A 12 -2.00 2.80 2.98
N ILE A 13 -2.06 3.09 4.30
CA ILE A 13 -3.24 3.68 4.91
C ILE A 13 -3.54 5.06 4.33
N VAL A 14 -2.51 5.88 4.22
CA VAL A 14 -2.62 7.22 3.66
C VAL A 14 -3.03 7.16 2.18
N LEU A 15 -2.48 6.20 1.42
CA LEU A 15 -2.82 6.00 0.01
C LEU A 15 -4.29 5.62 -0.19
N ALA A 16 -4.93 4.99 0.79
CA ALA A 16 -6.36 4.67 0.75
C ALA A 16 -7.27 5.89 0.93
N ASN A 17 -6.72 7.06 1.28
CA ASN A 17 -7.48 8.29 1.40
C ASN A 17 -8.06 8.71 0.04
N ARG A 18 -9.36 8.95 -0.01
CA ARG A 18 -10.10 9.25 -1.26
C ARG A 18 -9.58 10.49 -1.99
N MET A 19 -9.14 11.51 -1.24
CA MET A 19 -8.54 12.70 -1.82
C MET A 19 -7.22 12.40 -2.53
N LEU A 20 -6.33 11.63 -1.90
CA LEU A 20 -5.08 11.22 -2.53
C LEU A 20 -5.31 10.31 -3.74
N LEU A 21 -6.33 9.46 -3.71
CA LEU A 21 -6.72 8.68 -4.88
C LEU A 21 -7.18 9.60 -6.03
N ALA A 22 -7.98 10.63 -5.74
CA ALA A 22 -8.41 11.60 -6.75
C ALA A 22 -7.23 12.37 -7.36
N ILE A 23 -6.30 12.84 -6.54
CA ILE A 23 -5.06 13.48 -6.99
C ILE A 23 -4.22 12.51 -7.84
N THR A 24 -4.05 11.29 -7.37
CA THR A 24 -3.31 10.24 -8.08
C THR A 24 -3.94 9.95 -9.45
N MET A 25 -5.26 9.84 -9.54
CA MET A 25 -5.97 9.65 -10.81
C MET A 25 -5.71 10.82 -11.76
N LYS A 26 -5.82 12.05 -11.28
CA LYS A 26 -5.57 13.26 -12.10
C LYS A 26 -4.14 13.30 -12.66
N GLU A 27 -3.17 13.02 -11.83
CA GLU A 27 -1.75 13.12 -12.21
C GLU A 27 -1.25 11.92 -13.03
N CYS A 28 -1.82 10.74 -12.78
CA CYS A 28 -1.36 9.51 -13.39
C CYS A 28 -2.16 9.07 -14.61
N LEU A 29 -3.46 9.36 -14.70
CA LEU A 29 -4.33 8.81 -15.74
C LEU A 29 -4.70 9.86 -16.79
N ASN A 30 -4.53 9.53 -18.06
CA ASN A 30 -4.85 10.44 -19.17
C ASN A 30 -6.33 10.83 -19.19
N GLU A 31 -7.19 9.88 -18.81
CA GLU A 31 -8.65 10.06 -18.79
C GLU A 31 -9.10 11.16 -17.83
N PHE A 32 -8.32 11.41 -16.78
CA PHE A 32 -8.66 12.37 -15.72
C PHE A 32 -7.81 13.65 -15.74
N LYS A 33 -6.85 13.75 -16.65
CA LYS A 33 -5.88 14.86 -16.70
C LYS A 33 -6.54 16.24 -16.75
N HIS A 34 -7.68 16.36 -17.44
CA HIS A 34 -8.40 17.61 -17.65
C HIS A 34 -9.59 17.82 -16.70
N ILE A 35 -9.82 16.88 -15.77
CA ILE A 35 -10.90 16.95 -14.78
C ILE A 35 -10.31 17.51 -13.49
N ASP A 36 -11.04 18.38 -12.81
CA ASP A 36 -10.61 18.88 -11.50
C ASP A 36 -10.69 17.78 -10.42
N VAL A 37 -9.84 17.92 -9.39
CA VAL A 37 -9.73 16.90 -8.34
C VAL A 37 -11.02 16.75 -7.55
N SER A 38 -11.76 17.86 -7.35
CA SER A 38 -13.04 17.82 -6.63
C SER A 38 -14.07 16.98 -7.39
N THR A 39 -14.17 17.16 -8.70
CA THR A 39 -15.04 16.34 -9.54
C THR A 39 -14.62 14.87 -9.54
N ILE A 40 -13.32 14.58 -9.64
CA ILE A 40 -12.83 13.19 -9.53
C ILE A 40 -13.23 12.57 -8.18
N TYR A 41 -13.02 13.32 -7.10
CA TYR A 41 -13.33 12.88 -5.74
C TYR A 41 -14.82 12.55 -5.57
N HIS A 42 -15.72 13.38 -6.04
CA HIS A 42 -17.16 13.22 -5.83
C HIS A 42 -17.82 12.24 -6.80
N GLU A 43 -17.42 12.23 -8.06
CA GLU A 43 -18.19 11.61 -9.13
C GLU A 43 -17.58 10.32 -9.69
N TYR A 44 -16.24 10.18 -9.64
CA TYR A 44 -15.56 9.11 -10.37
C TYR A 44 -15.02 7.99 -9.51
N ILE A 45 -14.75 8.20 -8.23
CA ILE A 45 -14.28 7.15 -7.35
C ILE A 45 -15.47 6.42 -6.75
N GLU A 46 -15.69 5.17 -7.17
CA GLU A 46 -16.64 4.28 -6.54
C GLU A 46 -15.91 3.44 -5.48
N ALA A 47 -15.73 4.03 -4.31
CA ALA A 47 -15.16 3.33 -3.18
C ALA A 47 -16.26 2.73 -2.32
N HIS A 48 -16.38 1.41 -2.29
CA HIS A 48 -17.04 0.73 -1.18
C HIS A 48 -16.05 0.62 -0.02
N ILE A 49 -16.06 1.62 0.86
CA ILE A 49 -15.39 1.54 2.15
C ILE A 49 -16.19 0.56 2.99
N LEU A 50 -15.72 -0.66 3.15
CA LEU A 50 -16.25 -1.56 4.16
C LEU A 50 -15.61 -1.17 5.48
N SER A 51 -16.45 -0.59 6.37
CA SER A 51 -16.15 -0.37 7.76
C SER A 51 -15.90 -1.70 8.47
N ASP A 52 -15.02 -1.63 9.44
CA ASP A 52 -14.65 -2.55 10.48
C ASP A 52 -13.44 -3.44 10.16
N GLU A 53 -12.37 -3.10 10.86
CA GLU A 53 -11.04 -3.67 10.90
C GLU A 53 -10.13 -3.29 9.74
N LEU A 54 -9.29 -2.26 9.99
CA LEU A 54 -8.12 -1.85 9.20
C LEU A 54 -8.41 -1.61 7.71
N VAL A 55 -8.45 -0.35 7.37
CA VAL A 55 -8.61 0.29 6.07
C VAL A 55 -8.05 -0.54 4.89
N HIS A 56 -8.74 -1.62 4.55
CA HIS A 56 -8.60 -2.25 3.27
C HIS A 56 -9.84 -1.88 2.47
N LEU A 57 -9.68 -1.10 1.41
CA LEU A 57 -10.71 -0.99 0.40
C LEU A 57 -10.99 -2.40 -0.13
N LYS A 58 -11.93 -3.08 0.51
CA LYS A 58 -12.45 -4.34 0.01
C LYS A 58 -13.40 -4.02 -1.12
N ILE A 59 -13.01 -4.31 -2.32
CA ILE A 59 -13.93 -4.35 -3.45
C ILE A 59 -14.84 -5.55 -3.27
N VAL A 60 -16.13 -5.29 -3.42
CA VAL A 60 -17.12 -6.32 -3.67
C VAL A 60 -16.70 -7.04 -4.96
N GLY A 61 -16.28 -8.29 -4.83
CA GLY A 61 -15.83 -9.11 -5.97
C GLY A 61 -14.35 -9.52 -5.97
N SER A 62 -13.55 -9.17 -4.95
CA SER A 62 -12.31 -9.90 -4.75
C SER A 62 -12.66 -11.33 -4.36
N ASN A 63 -13.08 -12.12 -5.34
CA ASN A 63 -13.11 -13.55 -5.20
C ASN A 63 -11.70 -13.99 -4.87
N THR A 64 -11.44 -14.22 -3.60
CA THR A 64 -10.37 -15.10 -3.16
C THR A 64 -10.76 -16.50 -3.60
N GLU A 65 -10.93 -16.71 -4.91
CA GLU A 65 -10.98 -18.06 -5.43
C GLU A 65 -9.64 -18.69 -5.08
N LYS A 66 -9.73 -19.71 -4.26
CA LYS A 66 -8.69 -20.73 -4.13
C LYS A 66 -8.52 -21.35 -5.52
N ILE A 67 -7.73 -20.70 -6.38
CA ILE A 67 -7.16 -21.40 -7.51
C ILE A 67 -6.16 -22.35 -6.87
N ASN A 68 -6.45 -23.65 -6.94
CA ASN A 68 -5.52 -24.70 -6.59
C ASN A 68 -4.19 -24.38 -7.26
N HIS A 69 -3.13 -24.12 -6.45
CA HIS A 69 -1.76 -23.72 -6.78
C HIS A 69 -1.42 -22.23 -6.86
N GLY A 70 -2.28 -21.28 -6.50
CA GLY A 70 -1.94 -19.85 -6.53
C GLY A 70 -1.66 -19.26 -5.14
N LYS A 71 -0.54 -18.56 -4.98
CA LYS A 71 -0.33 -17.66 -3.83
C LYS A 71 -1.48 -16.64 -3.78
N LYS A 72 -2.02 -16.40 -2.57
CA LYS A 72 -2.99 -15.34 -2.35
C LYS A 72 -2.36 -14.01 -2.75
N THR A 73 -2.97 -13.30 -3.71
CA THR A 73 -2.58 -11.94 -4.05
C THR A 73 -3.39 -10.98 -3.18
N THR A 74 -2.71 -10.15 -2.41
CA THR A 74 -3.34 -9.07 -1.64
C THR A 74 -2.96 -7.76 -2.28
N PHE A 75 -3.93 -6.88 -2.49
CA PHE A 75 -3.75 -5.54 -3.01
C PHE A 75 -3.74 -4.55 -1.84
N ASP A 76 -2.92 -3.50 -1.94
CA ASP A 76 -2.90 -2.45 -0.92
C ASP A 76 -4.18 -1.62 -1.01
N VAL A 77 -4.46 -1.07 -2.20
CA VAL A 77 -5.69 -0.31 -2.47
C VAL A 77 -6.19 -0.71 -3.85
N LEU A 78 -7.35 -1.34 -3.92
CA LEU A 78 -7.99 -1.70 -5.18
C LEU A 78 -9.38 -1.04 -5.22
N PHE A 79 -9.68 -0.26 -6.23
CA PHE A 79 -10.94 0.46 -6.35
C PHE A 79 -11.41 0.57 -7.81
N PHE A 80 -12.69 0.91 -7.96
CA PHE A 80 -13.31 1.10 -9.27
C PHE A 80 -13.51 2.58 -9.54
N SER A 81 -13.37 2.96 -10.81
CA SER A 81 -13.70 4.29 -11.28
C SER A 81 -14.62 4.23 -12.49
N LYS A 82 -15.54 5.20 -12.57
CA LYS A 82 -16.22 5.51 -13.83
C LYS A 82 -15.23 6.14 -14.80
N LEU A 83 -15.51 6.03 -16.09
CA LEU A 83 -14.79 6.78 -17.12
C LEU A 83 -15.56 8.04 -17.47
N PRO A 84 -14.89 9.18 -17.68
CA PRO A 84 -15.50 10.35 -18.25
C PRO A 84 -16.14 10.00 -19.59
N ASN A 85 -17.36 10.49 -19.82
CA ASN A 85 -18.14 10.24 -21.05
C ASN A 85 -18.52 8.78 -21.30
N SER A 86 -18.52 7.91 -20.29
CA SER A 86 -18.97 6.52 -20.38
C SER A 86 -20.22 6.28 -19.53
N ASN A 87 -21.17 5.53 -20.08
CA ASN A 87 -22.37 5.11 -19.36
C ASN A 87 -22.14 3.85 -18.49
N HIS A 88 -20.94 3.29 -18.52
CA HIS A 88 -20.62 2.12 -17.71
C HIS A 88 -20.45 2.49 -16.25
N LYS A 89 -21.04 1.72 -15.33
CA LYS A 89 -20.87 1.90 -13.88
C LYS A 89 -19.42 1.73 -13.46
N ILE A 90 -18.71 0.77 -14.06
CA ILE A 90 -17.29 0.52 -13.85
C ILE A 90 -16.60 0.73 -15.18
N GLY A 91 -15.73 1.71 -15.29
CA GLY A 91 -14.95 2.02 -16.48
C GLY A 91 -13.50 1.52 -16.37
N ILE A 92 -12.89 1.69 -15.21
CA ILE A 92 -11.50 1.33 -14.92
C ILE A 92 -11.42 0.64 -13.56
N ILE A 93 -10.58 -0.38 -13.50
CA ILE A 93 -10.15 -1.03 -12.24
C ILE A 93 -8.76 -0.50 -11.93
N ILE A 94 -8.61 0.16 -10.78
CA ILE A 94 -7.35 0.80 -10.38
C ILE A 94 -6.82 0.09 -9.14
N ASN A 95 -5.57 -0.36 -9.22
CA ASN A 95 -4.80 -0.89 -8.12
C ASN A 95 -3.68 0.10 -7.78
N ALA A 96 -3.64 0.59 -6.55
CA ALA A 96 -2.57 1.44 -6.05
C ALA A 96 -1.77 0.68 -4.99
N GLU A 97 -0.46 0.57 -5.19
CA GLU A 97 0.46 -0.22 -4.38
C GLU A 97 1.59 0.67 -3.84
N ALA A 98 1.93 0.48 -2.58
CA ALA A 98 3.10 1.06 -1.96
C ALA A 98 4.15 -0.03 -1.75
N GLN A 99 5.34 0.13 -2.33
CA GLN A 99 6.37 -0.91 -2.31
C GLN A 99 7.75 -0.36 -1.97
N SER A 100 8.33 -0.85 -0.88
CA SER A 100 9.77 -0.75 -0.65
C SER A 100 10.50 -1.82 -1.47
N ILE A 101 11.61 -1.45 -2.09
CA ILE A 101 12.43 -2.38 -2.90
C ILE A 101 13.68 -2.87 -2.17
N HIS A 102 13.92 -2.37 -0.95
CA HIS A 102 15.17 -2.64 -0.22
C HIS A 102 15.42 -4.14 0.06
N ASN A 103 14.36 -4.92 0.29
CA ASN A 103 14.45 -6.33 0.71
C ASN A 103 13.80 -7.31 -0.28
N ILE A 104 13.56 -6.91 -1.53
CA ILE A 104 12.95 -7.80 -2.52
C ILE A 104 14.00 -8.31 -3.52
N SER A 105 13.86 -9.56 -3.93
CA SER A 105 14.75 -10.24 -4.90
C SER A 105 14.23 -10.23 -6.33
N TYR A 106 13.16 -9.50 -6.61
CA TYR A 106 12.51 -9.45 -7.92
C TYR A 106 12.27 -8.00 -8.38
N ASP A 107 12.09 -7.80 -9.69
CA ASP A 107 11.70 -6.51 -10.24
C ASP A 107 10.21 -6.22 -9.98
N VAL A 108 9.92 -5.03 -9.41
CA VAL A 108 8.55 -4.61 -9.07
C VAL A 108 7.67 -4.53 -10.32
N LEU A 109 8.23 -4.17 -11.47
CA LEU A 109 7.50 -4.12 -12.73
C LEU A 109 6.95 -5.50 -13.13
N ASN A 110 7.72 -6.58 -12.91
CA ASN A 110 7.25 -7.95 -13.16
C ASN A 110 6.08 -8.32 -12.24
N ARG A 111 6.13 -7.90 -10.97
CA ARG A 111 5.01 -8.08 -10.04
C ARG A 111 3.78 -7.27 -10.49
N ALA A 112 3.98 -6.05 -10.98
CA ALA A 112 2.90 -5.22 -11.48
C ALA A 112 2.20 -5.85 -12.70
N HIS A 113 2.95 -6.43 -13.64
CA HIS A 113 2.40 -7.21 -14.76
C HIS A 113 1.56 -8.39 -14.26
N TYR A 114 2.07 -9.15 -13.30
CA TYR A 114 1.34 -10.27 -12.72
C TYR A 114 0.03 -9.81 -12.05
N TYR A 115 0.04 -8.70 -11.31
CA TYR A 115 -1.14 -8.16 -10.66
C TYR A 115 -2.18 -7.69 -11.67
N ASN A 116 -1.77 -7.01 -12.73
CA ASN A 116 -2.68 -6.60 -13.80
C ASN A 116 -3.30 -7.81 -14.52
N ALA A 117 -2.51 -8.82 -14.84
CA ALA A 117 -3.01 -10.05 -15.45
C ALA A 117 -4.06 -10.74 -14.55
N ARG A 118 -3.83 -10.75 -13.23
CA ARG A 118 -4.80 -11.27 -12.25
C ARG A 118 -6.09 -10.45 -12.25
N ASN A 119 -6.00 -9.13 -12.23
CA ASN A 119 -7.17 -8.24 -12.26
C ASN A 119 -7.94 -8.34 -13.58
N ILE A 120 -7.24 -8.50 -14.70
CA ILE A 120 -7.87 -8.74 -16.00
C ILE A 120 -8.64 -10.07 -15.97
N SER A 121 -7.99 -11.15 -15.55
CA SER A 121 -8.58 -12.49 -15.50
C SER A 121 -9.76 -12.59 -14.52
N SER A 122 -9.71 -11.86 -13.40
CA SER A 122 -10.77 -11.90 -12.38
C SER A 122 -12.09 -11.25 -12.79
N GLN A 123 -12.11 -10.51 -13.87
CA GLN A 123 -13.32 -9.86 -14.38
C GLN A 123 -14.31 -10.89 -14.98
N TYR A 124 -13.79 -12.01 -15.49
CA TYR A 124 -14.63 -13.11 -15.98
C TYR A 124 -15.49 -13.68 -14.85
N LYS A 125 -16.78 -13.88 -15.10
CA LYS A 125 -17.82 -14.25 -14.12
C LYS A 125 -18.10 -13.24 -13.01
N THR A 126 -17.40 -12.11 -13.00
CA THR A 126 -17.62 -11.03 -12.03
C THR A 126 -18.30 -9.83 -12.69
N LEU A 127 -17.78 -9.37 -13.83
CA LEU A 127 -18.33 -8.25 -14.58
C LEU A 127 -19.06 -8.70 -15.85
N TRP A 128 -18.72 -9.86 -16.40
CA TRP A 128 -19.29 -10.42 -17.60
C TRP A 128 -19.20 -11.95 -17.59
N GLU A 129 -20.08 -12.60 -18.38
CA GLU A 129 -20.18 -14.04 -18.50
C GLU A 129 -20.13 -14.45 -19.96
N GLU A 130 -19.94 -15.76 -20.21
CA GLU A 130 -19.87 -16.38 -21.54
C GLU A 130 -18.79 -15.76 -22.44
N ASN A 131 -19.17 -15.40 -23.69
CA ASN A 131 -18.23 -14.90 -24.72
C ASN A 131 -18.26 -13.37 -24.87
N ASN A 132 -18.75 -12.63 -23.86
CA ASN A 132 -18.88 -11.17 -23.94
C ASN A 132 -17.57 -10.45 -23.56
N TYR A 133 -16.48 -10.72 -24.28
CA TYR A 133 -15.15 -10.14 -24.03
C TYR A 133 -15.10 -8.62 -24.25
N ASP A 134 -16.06 -8.03 -24.95
CA ASP A 134 -16.14 -6.58 -25.16
C ASP A 134 -16.43 -5.82 -23.85
N GLU A 135 -16.95 -6.51 -22.84
CA GLU A 135 -17.15 -5.98 -21.50
C GLU A 135 -15.88 -5.93 -20.65
N LEU A 136 -14.74 -6.36 -21.17
CA LEU A 136 -13.44 -6.29 -20.48
C LEU A 136 -13.08 -4.83 -20.17
N ARG A 137 -12.95 -4.51 -18.89
CA ARG A 137 -12.57 -3.19 -18.42
C ARG A 137 -11.05 -3.04 -18.38
N LYS A 138 -10.60 -1.81 -18.62
CA LYS A 138 -9.19 -1.42 -18.44
C LYS A 138 -8.75 -1.66 -16.99
N VAL A 139 -7.56 -2.18 -16.82
CA VAL A 139 -6.89 -2.35 -15.52
C VAL A 139 -5.66 -1.46 -15.48
N VAL A 140 -5.54 -0.69 -14.42
CA VAL A 140 -4.38 0.16 -14.16
C VAL A 140 -3.77 -0.23 -12.82
N SER A 141 -2.46 -0.45 -12.78
CA SER A 141 -1.69 -0.52 -11.53
C SER A 141 -0.82 0.70 -11.37
N ILE A 142 -0.91 1.37 -10.23
CA ILE A 142 -0.08 2.51 -9.85
C ILE A 142 0.80 2.09 -8.68
N TRP A 143 2.11 2.10 -8.88
CA TRP A 143 3.09 1.61 -7.91
C TRP A 143 3.93 2.77 -7.37
N PHE A 144 3.82 3.04 -6.09
CA PHE A 144 4.66 4.00 -5.39
C PHE A 144 5.89 3.27 -4.84
N VAL A 145 7.04 3.51 -5.48
CA VAL A 145 8.32 2.94 -5.05
C VAL A 145 8.92 3.86 -4.01
N LEU A 146 8.88 3.42 -2.74
CA LEU A 146 9.13 4.27 -1.58
C LEU A 146 10.61 4.60 -1.37
N ASP A 147 11.51 3.68 -1.72
CA ASP A 147 12.96 3.75 -1.53
C ASP A 147 13.71 3.59 -2.86
N ALA A 148 13.24 4.28 -3.88
CA ALA A 148 13.80 4.21 -5.23
C ALA A 148 15.31 4.51 -5.25
N PRO A 149 16.10 3.80 -6.11
CA PRO A 149 17.50 4.14 -6.34
C PRO A 149 17.62 5.57 -6.85
N LYS A 150 18.72 6.26 -6.49
CA LYS A 150 18.94 7.68 -6.82
C LYS A 150 18.65 8.04 -8.27
N TYR A 151 19.02 7.18 -9.21
CA TYR A 151 18.84 7.43 -10.66
C TYR A 151 17.38 7.31 -11.14
N LYS A 152 16.48 6.75 -10.32
CA LYS A 152 15.04 6.65 -10.61
C LYS A 152 14.21 7.65 -9.80
N GLN A 153 14.76 8.24 -8.75
CA GLN A 153 14.02 9.16 -7.88
C GLN A 153 13.47 10.35 -8.65
N GLY A 154 12.26 10.78 -8.31
CA GLY A 154 11.59 11.89 -8.98
C GLY A 154 11.00 11.57 -10.35
N CYS A 155 11.03 10.29 -10.78
CA CYS A 155 10.50 9.86 -12.07
C CYS A 155 9.08 9.28 -11.93
N LEU A 156 8.29 9.46 -12.98
CA LEU A 156 7.00 8.80 -13.19
C LEU A 156 7.02 8.17 -14.58
N ASN A 157 6.92 6.85 -14.63
CA ASN A 157 6.96 6.09 -15.88
C ASN A 157 5.65 5.37 -16.11
N ARG A 158 5.20 5.39 -17.36
CA ARG A 158 3.99 4.69 -17.83
C ARG A 158 4.36 3.58 -18.78
N TYR A 159 3.76 2.40 -18.59
CA TYR A 159 3.90 1.22 -19.44
C TYR A 159 2.54 0.87 -19.99
N ILE A 160 2.42 0.89 -21.32
CA ILE A 160 1.19 0.64 -22.06
C ILE A 160 1.43 -0.33 -23.21
N MET A 161 0.36 -0.99 -23.64
CA MET A 161 0.37 -1.72 -24.90
C MET A 161 0.24 -0.74 -26.06
N LYS A 162 0.98 -0.96 -27.13
CA LYS A 162 0.98 -0.13 -28.34
C LYS A 162 0.92 -1.01 -29.57
N GLU A 163 0.07 -0.63 -30.51
CA GLU A 163 0.02 -1.26 -31.84
C GLU A 163 1.22 -0.85 -32.68
N GLU A 164 1.82 -1.80 -33.37
CA GLU A 164 2.87 -1.60 -34.35
C GLU A 164 2.50 -2.34 -35.64
N HIS A 165 2.48 -1.63 -36.75
CA HIS A 165 2.14 -2.20 -38.06
C HIS A 165 3.39 -2.87 -38.68
N ILE A 166 3.50 -4.18 -38.55
CA ILE A 166 4.60 -4.95 -39.09
C ILE A 166 4.37 -5.16 -40.60
N VAL A 167 3.15 -5.46 -41.00
CA VAL A 167 2.71 -5.59 -42.37
C VAL A 167 1.31 -5.02 -42.57
N GLY A 168 1.15 -4.17 -43.55
CA GLY A 168 -0.11 -3.46 -43.76
C GLY A 168 -0.27 -2.25 -42.83
N ASN A 169 -1.49 -1.66 -42.79
CA ASN A 169 -1.77 -0.44 -42.05
C ASN A 169 -3.19 -0.44 -41.46
N VAL A 170 -3.68 -1.60 -41.05
CA VAL A 170 -4.94 -1.70 -40.32
C VAL A 170 -4.73 -1.15 -38.91
N CYS A 171 -5.59 -0.23 -38.50
CA CYS A 171 -5.59 0.33 -37.14
C CYS A 171 -6.74 -0.26 -36.33
N GLU A 172 -6.45 -0.77 -35.15
CA GLU A 172 -7.45 -1.28 -34.22
C GLU A 172 -8.05 -0.15 -33.38
N ASN A 173 -9.25 -0.38 -32.85
CA ASN A 173 -9.85 0.57 -31.94
C ASN A 173 -9.00 0.71 -30.66
N GLN A 174 -8.66 1.94 -30.30
CA GLN A 174 -7.82 2.21 -29.12
C GLN A 174 -8.42 1.61 -27.84
N ASN A 175 -9.74 1.55 -27.72
CA ASN A 175 -10.39 0.92 -26.57
C ASN A 175 -10.13 -0.59 -26.45
N ASN A 176 -9.80 -1.27 -27.55
CA ASN A 176 -9.44 -2.69 -27.55
C ASN A 176 -7.96 -2.90 -27.16
N ILE A 177 -7.11 -1.92 -27.46
CA ILE A 177 -5.67 -1.95 -27.16
C ILE A 177 -5.41 -1.54 -25.71
N ASP A 178 -6.10 -0.51 -25.22
CA ASP A 178 -5.87 0.13 -23.91
C ASP A 178 -6.59 -0.60 -22.76
N LYS A 179 -6.23 -1.87 -22.55
CA LYS A 179 -6.79 -2.71 -21.48
C LYS A 179 -5.85 -2.92 -20.30
N ASN A 180 -4.57 -2.58 -20.45
CA ASN A 180 -3.54 -2.85 -19.46
C ASN A 180 -2.56 -1.67 -19.38
N GLU A 181 -2.49 -1.04 -18.21
CA GLU A 181 -1.60 0.08 -17.95
C GLU A 181 -0.90 -0.10 -16.61
N ILE A 182 0.42 0.16 -16.56
CA ILE A 182 1.21 0.17 -15.33
C ILE A 182 1.87 1.53 -15.22
N ILE A 183 1.79 2.12 -14.03
CA ILE A 183 2.42 3.40 -13.71
C ILE A 183 3.34 3.20 -12.53
N MET A 184 4.61 3.58 -12.69
CA MET A 184 5.62 3.54 -11.64
C MET A 184 5.95 4.96 -11.21
N VAL A 185 5.66 5.28 -9.95
CA VAL A 185 5.95 6.56 -9.29
C VAL A 185 7.13 6.35 -8.36
N TYR A 186 8.29 6.86 -8.71
CA TYR A 186 9.51 6.71 -7.92
C TYR A 186 9.66 7.89 -6.98
N LEU A 187 9.37 7.68 -5.68
CA LEU A 187 9.45 8.73 -4.68
C LEU A 187 10.89 9.21 -4.46
N SER A 188 11.03 10.46 -4.10
CA SER A 188 12.33 11.10 -3.88
C SER A 188 12.67 11.21 -2.39
N GLN A 189 13.95 11.10 -2.04
CA GLN A 189 14.48 11.43 -0.73
C GLN A 189 14.91 12.89 -0.63
N THR A 190 15.06 13.55 -1.78
CA THR A 190 15.41 14.95 -1.92
C THR A 190 14.28 15.69 -2.64
N LYS A 191 14.45 16.99 -2.87
CA LYS A 191 13.46 17.77 -3.62
C LYS A 191 13.25 17.19 -5.01
N ALA A 192 11.99 16.93 -5.39
CA ALA A 192 11.57 16.51 -6.72
C ALA A 192 11.13 17.71 -7.55
N ASP A 193 11.41 17.67 -8.86
CA ASP A 193 10.97 18.75 -9.80
C ASP A 193 9.47 18.69 -10.10
N ASN A 194 8.86 17.51 -9.92
CA ASN A 194 7.42 17.33 -10.10
C ASN A 194 6.69 17.46 -8.76
N ASP A 195 5.72 18.37 -8.68
CA ASP A 195 4.98 18.68 -7.44
C ASP A 195 4.18 17.49 -6.90
N PHE A 196 3.60 16.64 -7.76
CA PHE A 196 2.88 15.45 -7.31
C PHE A 196 3.83 14.48 -6.63
N ILE A 197 4.98 14.20 -7.26
CA ILE A 197 5.99 13.32 -6.66
C ILE A 197 6.53 13.95 -5.38
N GLN A 198 6.72 15.28 -5.34
CA GLN A 198 7.15 15.98 -4.13
C GLN A 198 6.14 15.82 -3.00
N ILE A 199 4.85 16.05 -3.27
CA ILE A 199 3.78 15.90 -2.28
C ILE A 199 3.76 14.46 -1.73
N MET A 200 3.80 13.45 -2.60
CA MET A 200 3.79 12.05 -2.19
C MET A 200 5.07 11.66 -1.41
N SER A 201 6.21 12.25 -1.78
CA SER A 201 7.48 12.05 -1.06
C SER A 201 7.46 12.71 0.31
N ASP A 202 6.91 13.91 0.42
CA ASP A 202 6.75 14.65 1.67
C ASP A 202 5.85 13.84 2.63
N ILE A 203 4.70 13.37 2.16
CA ILE A 203 3.79 12.51 2.94
C ILE A 203 4.53 11.27 3.46
N LYS A 204 5.29 10.59 2.62
CA LYS A 204 6.07 9.41 3.01
C LYS A 204 7.14 9.74 4.05
N ASN A 205 7.84 10.86 3.91
CA ASN A 205 8.99 11.20 4.74
C ASN A 205 8.62 11.81 6.11
N LYS A 206 7.34 12.07 6.38
CA LYS A 206 6.82 12.65 7.64
C LYS A 206 7.45 14.01 8.04
N ASN A 207 8.19 14.64 7.16
CA ASN A 207 8.78 15.96 7.37
C ASN A 207 7.83 17.08 6.92
N VAL A 208 6.54 16.77 6.89
CA VAL A 208 5.53 17.67 6.35
C VAL A 208 5.00 18.55 7.46
N ASP A 209 5.13 19.85 7.28
CA ASP A 209 4.23 20.81 7.88
C ASP A 209 2.85 20.65 7.17
N PHE A 210 1.86 20.17 7.90
CA PHE A 210 0.54 19.87 7.35
C PHE A 210 -0.18 21.14 6.87
N GLU A 211 0.07 22.28 7.48
CA GLU A 211 -0.49 23.55 7.01
C GLU A 211 0.14 23.93 5.67
N GLU A 212 1.43 23.73 5.50
CA GLU A 212 2.12 23.93 4.23
C GLU A 212 1.60 22.95 3.16
N LEU A 213 1.36 21.67 3.50
CA LEU A 213 0.79 20.68 2.60
C LEU A 213 -0.62 21.07 2.15
N LYS A 214 -1.49 21.49 3.07
CA LYS A 214 -2.84 21.99 2.75
C LYS A 214 -2.78 23.16 1.77
N ILE A 215 -1.90 24.13 2.01
CA ILE A 215 -1.71 25.28 1.14
C ILE A 215 -1.23 24.83 -0.24
N LYS A 216 -0.28 23.92 -0.34
CA LYS A 216 0.20 23.34 -1.61
C LYS A 216 -0.93 22.64 -2.38
N LEU A 217 -1.72 21.80 -1.68
CA LEU A 217 -2.85 21.10 -2.28
C LEU A 217 -3.95 22.07 -2.76
N ALA A 218 -4.29 23.06 -1.94
CA ALA A 218 -5.26 24.09 -2.30
C ALA A 218 -4.82 24.89 -3.53
N ASN A 219 -3.58 25.36 -3.56
CA ASN A 219 -3.04 26.18 -4.66
C ASN A 219 -2.92 25.39 -5.96
N LYS A 220 -2.47 24.13 -5.88
CA LYS A 220 -2.24 23.33 -7.09
C LYS A 220 -3.52 22.73 -7.67
N TYR A 221 -4.41 22.25 -6.82
CA TYR A 221 -5.58 21.47 -7.26
C TYR A 221 -6.90 22.22 -7.14
N GLY A 222 -6.85 23.52 -6.76
CA GLY A 222 -8.04 24.32 -6.60
C GLY A 222 -9.01 23.76 -5.56
N ILE A 223 -8.46 23.03 -4.59
CA ILE A 223 -9.24 22.44 -3.51
C ILE A 223 -9.70 23.60 -2.64
N THR A 224 -10.80 24.24 -3.05
CA THR A 224 -11.55 25.10 -2.16
C THR A 224 -12.03 24.22 -1.05
N VAL A 225 -11.59 24.56 0.11
CA VAL A 225 -11.73 23.89 1.37
C VAL A 225 -13.21 23.69 1.68
N ASP A 226 -13.85 22.76 1.01
CA ASP A 226 -15.09 22.17 1.48
C ASP A 226 -14.75 21.44 2.78
N ASN A 227 -15.50 21.71 3.84
CA ASN A 227 -15.23 21.23 5.19
C ASN A 227 -14.98 19.70 5.26
N GLN A 228 -15.56 18.92 4.33
CA GLN A 228 -15.40 17.48 4.28
C GLN A 228 -14.02 17.05 3.76
N MET A 229 -13.50 17.76 2.76
CA MET A 229 -12.16 17.47 2.20
C MET A 229 -11.04 17.86 3.16
N ILE A 230 -11.22 18.94 3.95
CA ILE A 230 -10.27 19.27 5.03
C ILE A 230 -10.27 18.18 6.09
N VAL A 231 -11.45 17.75 6.52
CA VAL A 231 -11.57 16.71 7.52
C VAL A 231 -10.86 15.43 7.06
N GLU A 232 -10.93 15.04 5.79
CA GLU A 232 -10.20 13.88 5.26
C GLU A 232 -8.69 14.11 5.21
N VAL A 233 -8.23 15.30 4.79
CA VAL A 233 -6.80 15.65 4.85
C VAL A 233 -6.31 15.70 6.29
N ASP A 234 -7.08 16.29 7.20
CA ASP A 234 -6.76 16.31 8.63
C ASP A 234 -6.77 14.91 9.24
N GLN A 235 -7.73 14.06 8.88
CA GLN A 235 -7.77 12.67 9.32
C GLN A 235 -6.57 11.88 8.79
N MET A 236 -6.21 12.04 7.52
CA MET A 236 -5.03 11.46 6.92
C MET A 236 -3.76 11.84 7.70
N CYS A 237 -3.62 13.10 8.02
CA CYS A 237 -2.48 13.65 8.77
C CYS A 237 -2.47 13.16 10.21
N ASN A 238 -3.61 13.23 10.90
CA ASN A 238 -3.74 12.85 12.30
C ASN A 238 -3.68 11.33 12.48
N TYR A 239 -4.27 10.56 11.55
CA TYR A 239 -4.24 9.11 11.58
C TYR A 239 -2.84 8.56 11.37
N GLY A 240 -2.09 9.11 10.40
CA GLY A 240 -0.68 8.79 10.21
C GLY A 240 0.15 9.07 11.47
N SER A 241 -0.09 10.19 12.15
CA SER A 241 0.57 10.55 13.41
C SER A 241 0.14 9.65 14.58
N TYR A 242 -1.14 9.32 14.66
CA TYR A 242 -1.70 8.45 15.69
C TYR A 242 -1.14 7.03 15.58
N VAL A 243 -1.24 6.41 14.40
CA VAL A 243 -0.74 5.06 14.16
C VAL A 243 0.77 4.98 14.35
N PHE A 244 1.52 6.04 13.97
CA PHE A 244 2.95 6.12 14.25
C PHE A 244 3.27 6.15 15.74
N ASN A 245 2.52 6.92 16.51
CA ASN A 245 2.74 7.02 17.95
C ASN A 245 2.35 5.73 18.66
N GLU A 246 1.27 5.07 18.24
CA GLU A 246 0.89 3.75 18.76
C GLU A 246 1.94 2.69 18.39
N GLY A 247 2.35 2.59 17.13
CA GLY A 247 3.38 1.63 16.71
C GLY A 247 4.73 1.86 17.41
N LYS A 248 5.08 3.14 17.69
CA LYS A 248 6.27 3.48 18.49
C LYS A 248 6.12 3.05 19.95
N LEU A 249 4.92 3.19 20.51
CA LEU A 249 4.62 2.78 21.88
C LEU A 249 4.64 1.25 21.99
N GLU A 250 3.98 0.55 21.06
CA GLU A 250 3.97 -0.91 21.00
C GLU A 250 5.39 -1.47 20.81
N GLY A 251 6.16 -0.96 19.85
CA GLY A 251 7.55 -1.40 19.65
C GLY A 251 8.45 -1.13 20.86
N LYS A 252 8.17 -0.04 21.63
CA LYS A 252 8.88 0.22 22.88
C LYS A 252 8.50 -0.76 24.00
N ILE A 253 7.24 -1.19 24.03
CA ILE A 253 6.74 -2.18 25.00
C ILE A 253 7.28 -3.56 24.63
N GLU A 254 7.20 -3.97 23.35
CA GLU A 254 7.75 -5.23 22.85
C GLU A 254 9.27 -5.30 23.10
N GLY A 255 10.03 -4.29 22.70
CA GLY A 255 11.48 -4.27 22.91
C GLY A 255 11.90 -4.29 24.38
N LYS A 256 11.10 -3.68 25.28
CA LYS A 256 11.33 -3.80 26.73
C LYS A 256 11.01 -5.23 27.23
N LEU A 257 9.99 -5.87 26.71
CA LEU A 257 9.61 -7.23 27.08
C LEU A 257 10.65 -8.24 26.58
N GLU A 258 11.06 -8.12 25.32
CA GLU A 258 12.12 -8.95 24.73
C GLU A 258 13.44 -8.80 25.51
N GLY A 259 13.90 -7.58 25.76
CA GLY A 259 15.11 -7.35 26.53
C GLY A 259 15.03 -7.86 27.97
N LYS A 260 13.84 -7.83 28.58
CA LYS A 260 13.61 -8.44 29.90
C LYS A 260 13.71 -9.96 29.85
N ILE A 261 13.11 -10.59 28.83
CA ILE A 261 13.16 -12.06 28.64
C ILE A 261 14.61 -12.50 28.36
N GLU A 262 15.33 -11.81 27.48
CA GLU A 262 16.73 -12.10 27.19
C GLU A 262 17.61 -11.99 28.44
N GLY A 263 17.44 -10.92 29.23
CA GLY A 263 18.15 -10.73 30.49
C GLY A 263 17.84 -11.84 31.52
N LEU A 264 16.58 -12.26 31.60
CA LEU A 264 16.16 -13.39 32.47
C LEU A 264 16.77 -14.72 31.99
N VAL A 265 16.71 -15.01 30.70
CA VAL A 265 17.30 -16.22 30.10
C VAL A 265 18.79 -16.28 30.39
N THR A 266 19.53 -15.20 30.19
CA THR A 266 20.96 -15.12 30.50
C THR A 266 21.21 -15.40 32.00
N SER A 267 20.47 -14.72 32.87
CA SER A 267 20.60 -14.89 34.32
C SER A 267 20.31 -16.34 34.78
N ILE A 268 19.28 -16.99 34.19
CA ILE A 268 18.93 -18.38 34.48
C ILE A 268 20.07 -19.31 34.08
N VAL A 269 20.61 -19.16 32.87
CA VAL A 269 21.74 -19.98 32.38
C VAL A 269 22.98 -19.78 33.22
N ASP A 270 23.30 -18.55 33.63
CA ASP A 270 24.43 -18.26 34.51
C ASP A 270 24.27 -18.94 35.89
N MET A 271 23.07 -18.92 36.48
CA MET A 271 22.76 -19.57 37.72
C MET A 271 22.85 -21.10 37.60
N MET A 272 22.33 -21.70 36.52
CA MET A 272 22.43 -23.12 36.25
C MET A 272 23.91 -23.56 36.20
N ASN A 273 24.73 -22.81 35.46
CA ASN A 273 26.14 -23.14 35.28
C ASN A 273 26.96 -22.85 36.55
N GLY A 274 26.71 -21.71 37.21
CA GLY A 274 27.47 -21.28 38.38
C GLY A 274 27.23 -22.14 39.63
N PHE A 275 26.00 -22.65 39.80
CA PHE A 275 25.62 -23.46 40.96
C PHE A 275 25.45 -24.95 40.66
N ASN A 276 25.59 -25.35 39.39
CA ASN A 276 25.39 -26.73 38.91
C ASN A 276 24.00 -27.30 39.32
N ILE A 277 22.95 -26.47 39.10
CA ILE A 277 21.54 -26.80 39.41
C ILE A 277 20.69 -26.82 38.17
N THR A 278 19.55 -27.46 38.22
CA THR A 278 18.62 -27.59 37.09
C THR A 278 17.81 -26.32 36.84
N ILE A 279 17.30 -26.17 35.63
CA ILE A 279 16.44 -25.04 35.25
C ILE A 279 15.22 -24.91 36.19
N ASP A 280 14.63 -26.04 36.56
CA ASP A 280 13.45 -26.08 37.45
C ASP A 280 13.78 -25.62 38.87
N GLU A 281 14.95 -25.94 39.36
CA GLU A 281 15.44 -25.46 40.66
C GLU A 281 15.71 -23.96 40.64
N VAL A 282 16.28 -23.41 39.57
CA VAL A 282 16.44 -21.95 39.41
C VAL A 282 15.08 -21.26 39.37
N LEU A 283 14.18 -21.70 38.48
CA LEU A 283 12.87 -21.10 38.30
C LEU A 283 11.99 -21.16 39.54
N SER A 284 12.15 -22.21 40.38
CA SER A 284 11.40 -22.32 41.66
C SER A 284 11.81 -21.25 42.68
N LYS A 285 13.01 -20.73 42.60
CA LYS A 285 13.55 -19.70 43.50
C LYS A 285 13.36 -18.27 42.97
N MET A 286 12.94 -18.11 41.68
CA MET A 286 12.76 -16.82 41.09
C MET A 286 11.33 -16.25 41.33
N THR A 287 11.26 -14.99 41.72
CA THR A 287 10.01 -14.25 41.95
C THR A 287 9.57 -13.55 40.67
N ILE A 288 9.19 -14.31 39.66
CA ILE A 288 8.63 -13.84 38.38
C ILE A 288 7.33 -14.61 38.08
N SER A 289 6.49 -14.07 37.18
CA SER A 289 5.22 -14.74 36.83
C SER A 289 5.44 -16.10 36.18
N ASP A 290 4.48 -17.02 36.37
CA ASP A 290 4.58 -18.36 35.82
C ASP A 290 4.64 -18.38 34.28
N GLU A 291 3.97 -17.40 33.62
CA GLU A 291 4.06 -17.21 32.17
C GLU A 291 5.49 -16.88 31.73
N LEU A 292 6.19 -15.98 32.41
CA LEU A 292 7.58 -15.65 32.12
C LEU A 292 8.52 -16.80 32.41
N LYS A 293 8.26 -17.62 33.47
CA LYS A 293 9.01 -18.84 33.76
C LYS A 293 8.89 -19.82 32.61
N GLN A 294 7.68 -20.04 32.11
CA GLN A 294 7.42 -20.93 30.99
C GLN A 294 8.11 -20.50 29.71
N GLN A 295 8.01 -19.20 29.36
CA GLN A 295 8.67 -18.63 28.18
C GLN A 295 10.20 -18.77 28.26
N CYS A 296 10.80 -18.42 29.39
CA CYS A 296 12.25 -18.59 29.58
C CYS A 296 12.67 -20.04 29.46
N LYS A 297 11.90 -21.01 30.03
CA LYS A 297 12.16 -22.42 29.95
C LYS A 297 12.12 -22.93 28.51
N GLU A 298 11.12 -22.55 27.74
CA GLU A 298 10.99 -22.90 26.31
C GLU A 298 12.17 -22.39 25.49
N ILE A 299 12.58 -21.12 25.69
CA ILE A 299 13.70 -20.52 24.97
C ILE A 299 15.03 -21.26 25.29
N ILE A 300 15.24 -21.61 26.54
CA ILE A 300 16.48 -22.32 26.96
C ILE A 300 16.50 -23.72 26.40
N LEU A 301 15.38 -24.46 26.44
CA LEU A 301 15.29 -25.83 25.93
C LEU A 301 15.36 -25.90 24.38
N ASN A 302 14.93 -24.88 23.67
CA ASN A 302 15.01 -24.81 22.20
C ASN A 302 16.38 -24.35 21.68
N LYS A 303 17.28 -23.86 22.54
CA LYS A 303 18.65 -23.49 22.19
C LYS A 303 19.67 -24.60 22.38
N HIS A 304 19.26 -25.73 22.94
CA HIS A 304 20.02 -26.96 23.10
C HIS A 304 19.35 -28.11 22.37
#